data_cdaac5f14ab5148f161d78485f7d067e
#
_entry.id   cdaac5f14ab5148f161d78485f7d067e
#
_cell.length_a   1.000
_cell.length_b   1.000
_cell.length_c   1.000
_cell.angle_alpha   90.00
_cell.angle_beta   90.00
_cell.angle_gamma   90.00
#
_symmetry.space_group_name_H-M   'P 1'
#
loop_
_entity.id
_entity.type
_entity.pdbx_description
1 polymer ?
#
loop_
_entity_poly.entity_id
_entity_poly.type
_entity_poly.pdbx_seq_one_letter_code
_entity_poly.pdbx_strand_id
1 'polypeptide(L)'
;MRDLSADHALLSLNTATVRKQGDLLAIIEACARHGVRAVSPWRDQVAAVGLEKAVRAVKDAGLKLSGYCRGGMFPADQAHAREARDDNRRAVDEAAALSAPCLVLVVGGLPQFSRPGSAPSKDLPAAHAQVEDGIATLLEYARAAGMPLAIEPLHPMYAADRACVNTLGHALDICDRLDPDRQGGLGVALDVYHVWWDPELSAGIRRCGRDRMLAYHVCDWLVPTRDLLLDRGMMGDGVIGLRRIRSEVEALGFDSFVEVEIFSNDWWSRPMDEVIGTCIARHRTVV
;
A
#
# COMPACT_ATOMS: atom_id res chain seq x y z
N MET A 1 -7.91 9.36 -20.03
CA MET A 1 -6.62 9.05 -19.34
C MET A 1 -5.74 10.31 -19.39
N ARG A 2 -5.22 10.72 -18.23
CA ARG A 2 -4.34 11.89 -18.12
C ARG A 2 -3.02 11.65 -18.88
N ASP A 3 -2.48 12.71 -19.49
CA ASP A 3 -1.16 12.64 -20.11
C ASP A 3 -0.07 12.83 -19.04
N LEU A 4 0.71 11.79 -18.78
CA LEU A 4 1.84 11.80 -17.85
C LEU A 4 3.17 12.11 -18.53
N SER A 5 3.21 12.25 -19.88
CA SER A 5 4.47 12.44 -20.62
C SER A 5 5.11 13.80 -20.34
N ALA A 6 4.28 14.81 -20.04
CA ALA A 6 4.74 16.18 -19.84
C ALA A 6 5.57 16.36 -18.55
N ASP A 7 5.12 15.74 -17.45
CA ASP A 7 5.79 15.85 -16.15
C ASP A 7 5.56 14.60 -15.27
N HIS A 8 6.11 14.61 -14.07
CA HIS A 8 5.94 13.56 -13.06
C HIS A 8 5.22 14.07 -11.81
N ALA A 9 4.37 15.08 -11.94
CA ALA A 9 3.67 15.72 -10.83
C ALA A 9 2.78 14.76 -10.03
N LEU A 10 2.32 13.66 -10.65
CA LEU A 10 1.49 12.64 -10.04
C LEU A 10 2.28 11.42 -9.56
N LEU A 11 3.60 11.39 -9.73
CA LEU A 11 4.44 10.34 -9.21
C LEU A 11 4.55 10.44 -7.68
N SER A 12 4.32 9.33 -7.00
CA SER A 12 4.75 9.12 -5.62
C SER A 12 5.74 7.98 -5.53
N LEU A 13 6.71 8.09 -4.64
CA LEU A 13 7.66 7.01 -4.34
C LEU A 13 7.29 6.35 -3.02
N ASN A 14 6.89 5.08 -3.06
CA ASN A 14 6.87 4.25 -1.86
C ASN A 14 8.31 4.02 -1.41
N THR A 15 8.60 4.34 -0.16
CA THR A 15 10.00 4.34 0.35
C THR A 15 10.61 2.94 0.41
N ALA A 16 9.79 1.87 0.30
CA ALA A 16 10.28 0.51 0.12
C ALA A 16 11.10 0.34 -1.16
N THR A 17 10.83 1.11 -2.21
CA THR A 17 11.51 1.04 -3.52
C THR A 17 13.01 1.30 -3.41
N VAL A 18 13.43 2.12 -2.43
CA VAL A 18 14.83 2.50 -2.20
C VAL A 18 15.29 2.30 -0.75
N ARG A 19 14.64 1.40 -0.02
CA ARG A 19 14.85 1.24 1.43
C ARG A 19 16.23 0.76 1.88
N LYS A 20 17.02 0.19 0.96
CA LYS A 20 18.38 -0.27 1.28
C LYS A 20 19.48 0.72 0.90
N GLN A 21 19.14 1.81 0.22
CA GLN A 21 20.10 2.81 -0.22
C GLN A 21 20.27 3.98 0.78
N GLY A 22 19.38 4.10 1.77
CA GLY A 22 19.46 5.13 2.79
C GLY A 22 18.35 5.00 3.83
N ASP A 23 18.41 5.81 4.86
CA ASP A 23 17.32 5.97 5.81
C ASP A 23 16.18 6.84 5.23
N LEU A 24 15.09 6.97 5.96
CA LEU A 24 13.92 7.73 5.50
C LEU A 24 14.27 9.21 5.20
N LEU A 25 15.18 9.82 5.96
CA LEU A 25 15.53 11.23 5.76
C LEU A 25 16.29 11.42 4.46
N ALA A 26 17.25 10.53 4.17
CA ALA A 26 17.98 10.53 2.89
C ALA A 26 17.04 10.26 1.68
N ILE A 27 16.05 9.38 1.83
CA ILE A 27 15.05 9.13 0.79
C ILE A 27 14.19 10.37 0.52
N ILE A 28 13.71 11.05 1.57
CA ILE A 28 12.91 12.29 1.46
C ILE A 28 13.72 13.36 0.72
N GLU A 29 14.98 13.56 1.11
CA GLU A 29 15.88 14.52 0.48
C GLU A 29 16.12 14.20 -1.00
N ALA A 30 16.37 12.93 -1.33
CA ALA A 30 16.56 12.49 -2.71
C ALA A 30 15.29 12.74 -3.55
N CYS A 31 14.11 12.40 -3.04
CA CYS A 31 12.84 12.68 -3.71
C CYS A 31 12.67 14.18 -4.01
N ALA A 32 12.96 15.04 -3.04
CA ALA A 32 12.90 16.50 -3.22
C ALA A 32 13.88 16.99 -4.29
N ARG A 33 15.14 16.52 -4.27
CA ARG A 33 16.14 16.88 -5.30
C ARG A 33 15.70 16.48 -6.72
N HIS A 34 15.01 15.35 -6.86
CA HIS A 34 14.49 14.88 -8.15
C HIS A 34 13.12 15.48 -8.53
N GLY A 35 12.56 16.37 -7.71
CA GLY A 35 11.27 17.00 -7.97
C GLY A 35 10.07 16.05 -7.82
N VAL A 36 10.25 14.88 -7.20
CA VAL A 36 9.13 13.99 -6.81
C VAL A 36 8.30 14.70 -5.76
N ARG A 37 6.97 14.71 -5.92
CA ARG A 37 6.09 15.54 -5.08
C ARG A 37 5.44 14.80 -3.93
N ALA A 38 5.49 13.48 -3.94
CA ALA A 38 4.89 12.66 -2.88
C ALA A 38 5.72 11.43 -2.55
N VAL A 39 5.57 10.96 -1.32
CA VAL A 39 6.18 9.72 -0.83
C VAL A 39 5.15 8.91 -0.04
N SER A 40 5.36 7.61 0.07
CA SER A 40 4.62 6.72 0.97
C SER A 40 5.61 6.03 1.90
N PRO A 41 5.79 6.53 3.12
CA PRO A 41 6.76 5.96 4.05
C PRO A 41 6.24 4.68 4.71
N TRP A 42 7.18 3.82 5.12
CA TRP A 42 6.90 2.64 5.90
C TRP A 42 7.10 2.88 7.40
N ARG A 43 6.25 2.27 8.23
CA ARG A 43 6.26 2.43 9.69
C ARG A 43 7.61 2.11 10.34
N ASP A 44 8.28 1.05 9.90
CA ASP A 44 9.61 0.67 10.40
C ASP A 44 10.67 1.73 10.10
N GLN A 45 10.60 2.36 8.93
CA GLN A 45 11.51 3.46 8.56
C GLN A 45 11.21 4.74 9.35
N VAL A 46 9.92 5.05 9.57
CA VAL A 46 9.51 6.17 10.44
C VAL A 46 9.94 5.92 11.87
N ALA A 47 9.74 4.71 12.40
CA ALA A 47 10.17 4.35 13.76
C ALA A 47 11.69 4.48 13.94
N ALA A 48 12.48 4.11 12.91
CA ALA A 48 13.94 4.18 12.95
C ALA A 48 14.46 5.61 13.08
N VAL A 49 13.83 6.60 12.43
CA VAL A 49 14.26 8.01 12.50
C VAL A 49 13.51 8.82 13.56
N GLY A 50 12.37 8.32 14.03
CA GLY A 50 11.44 8.96 14.95
C GLY A 50 10.37 9.80 14.24
N LEU A 51 9.09 9.63 14.69
CA LEU A 51 7.90 10.22 14.05
C LEU A 51 8.02 11.74 13.87
N GLU A 52 8.41 12.46 14.91
CA GLU A 52 8.53 13.92 14.84
C GLU A 52 9.56 14.38 13.78
N LYS A 53 10.68 13.65 13.65
CA LYS A 53 11.70 13.97 12.63
C LYS A 53 11.18 13.68 11.25
N ALA A 54 10.45 12.56 11.05
CA ALA A 54 9.83 12.22 9.78
C ALA A 54 8.80 13.27 9.36
N VAL A 55 7.92 13.71 10.27
CA VAL A 55 6.93 14.78 10.01
C VAL A 55 7.63 16.08 9.58
N ARG A 56 8.66 16.50 10.31
CA ARG A 56 9.43 17.71 9.94
C ARG A 56 10.09 17.56 8.58
N ALA A 57 10.77 16.45 8.33
CA ALA A 57 11.48 16.22 7.06
C ALA A 57 10.54 16.27 5.86
N VAL A 58 9.37 15.61 5.92
CA VAL A 58 8.36 15.67 4.85
C VAL A 58 7.88 17.10 4.61
N LYS A 59 7.58 17.82 5.69
CA LYS A 59 7.12 19.22 5.63
C LYS A 59 8.17 20.15 5.04
N ASP A 60 9.41 20.07 5.54
CA ASP A 60 10.51 20.95 5.12
C ASP A 60 10.92 20.67 3.66
N ALA A 61 10.79 19.44 3.20
CA ALA A 61 10.99 19.06 1.81
C ALA A 61 9.82 19.45 0.89
N GLY A 62 8.70 19.93 1.43
CA GLY A 62 7.50 20.28 0.67
C GLY A 62 6.79 19.08 0.02
N LEU A 63 7.02 17.87 0.53
CA LEU A 63 6.43 16.65 0.01
C LEU A 63 5.02 16.42 0.59
N LYS A 64 4.18 15.74 -0.20
CA LYS A 64 2.91 15.16 0.26
C LYS A 64 3.10 13.68 0.57
N LEU A 65 2.13 13.08 1.25
CA LEU A 65 2.03 11.63 1.32
C LEU A 65 0.97 11.14 0.33
N SER A 66 1.20 9.96 -0.28
CA SER A 66 0.20 9.23 -1.07
C SER A 66 -0.49 8.12 -0.26
N GLY A 67 0.15 7.67 0.80
CA GLY A 67 -0.33 6.66 1.75
C GLY A 67 0.65 6.52 2.92
N TYR A 68 0.32 5.63 3.85
CA TYR A 68 1.22 5.23 4.94
C TYR A 68 1.18 3.71 5.11
N CYS A 69 2.31 3.06 4.96
CA CYS A 69 2.44 1.61 5.05
C CYS A 69 3.09 1.21 6.39
N ARG A 70 2.53 0.34 7.17
CA ARG A 70 1.22 -0.29 7.04
C ARG A 70 0.57 -0.52 8.39
N GLY A 71 -0.76 -0.54 8.44
CA GLY A 71 -1.53 -1.17 9.52
C GLY A 71 -1.90 -2.61 9.14
N GLY A 72 -2.79 -3.23 9.92
CA GLY A 72 -3.31 -4.57 9.67
C GLY A 72 -2.71 -5.64 10.56
N MET A 73 -2.38 -6.82 9.98
CA MET A 73 -1.94 -8.00 10.73
C MET A 73 -2.90 -8.34 11.87
N PHE A 74 -4.21 -8.36 11.55
CA PHE A 74 -5.28 -8.55 12.53
C PHE A 74 -5.31 -9.94 13.16
N PRO A 75 -5.12 -11.07 12.39
CA PRO A 75 -5.21 -12.38 12.98
C PRO A 75 -4.15 -12.58 14.07
N ALA A 76 -4.63 -12.92 15.26
CA ALA A 76 -3.83 -13.15 16.45
C ALA A 76 -4.53 -14.19 17.33
N ASP A 77 -3.77 -14.94 18.11
CA ASP A 77 -4.34 -15.72 19.20
C ASP A 77 -4.73 -14.82 20.38
N GLN A 78 -5.41 -15.42 21.39
CA GLN A 78 -5.90 -14.68 22.54
C GLN A 78 -4.80 -13.91 23.29
N ALA A 79 -3.58 -14.45 23.35
CA ALA A 79 -2.47 -13.81 24.05
C ALA A 79 -2.00 -12.51 23.36
N HIS A 80 -2.09 -12.45 22.02
CA HIS A 80 -1.58 -11.34 21.21
C HIS A 80 -2.68 -10.38 20.72
N ALA A 81 -3.96 -10.70 20.92
CA ALA A 81 -5.08 -9.93 20.37
C ALA A 81 -5.11 -8.47 20.84
N ARG A 82 -4.74 -8.20 22.09
CA ARG A 82 -4.66 -6.82 22.61
C ARG A 82 -3.54 -6.03 21.96
N GLU A 83 -2.36 -6.62 21.87
CA GLU A 83 -1.20 -5.98 21.24
C GLU A 83 -1.48 -5.65 19.76
N ALA A 84 -2.16 -6.55 19.05
CA ALA A 84 -2.56 -6.33 17.66
C ALA A 84 -3.48 -5.10 17.52
N ARG A 85 -4.47 -4.96 18.41
CA ARG A 85 -5.36 -3.79 18.41
C ARG A 85 -4.61 -2.49 18.75
N ASP A 86 -3.77 -2.52 19.78
CA ASP A 86 -3.03 -1.34 20.22
C ASP A 86 -2.03 -0.90 19.15
N ASP A 87 -1.40 -1.84 18.42
CA ASP A 87 -0.50 -1.54 17.31
C ASP A 87 -1.23 -0.86 16.14
N ASN A 88 -2.42 -1.33 15.80
CA ASN A 88 -3.21 -0.72 14.74
C ASN A 88 -3.70 0.69 15.08
N ARG A 89 -4.06 0.95 16.34
CA ARG A 89 -4.37 2.32 16.78
C ARG A 89 -3.16 3.24 16.66
N ARG A 90 -1.97 2.79 17.09
CA ARG A 90 -0.74 3.55 16.89
C ARG A 90 -0.48 3.84 15.41
N ALA A 91 -0.76 2.88 14.51
CA ALA A 91 -0.60 3.10 13.08
C ALA A 91 -1.52 4.21 12.55
N VAL A 92 -2.75 4.30 13.06
CA VAL A 92 -3.69 5.39 12.74
C VAL A 92 -3.14 6.74 13.25
N ASP A 93 -2.65 6.80 14.50
CA ASP A 93 -2.11 8.02 15.09
C ASP A 93 -0.86 8.52 14.35
N GLU A 94 0.04 7.60 13.98
CA GLU A 94 1.23 7.88 13.17
C GLU A 94 0.85 8.42 11.79
N ALA A 95 -0.11 7.80 11.11
CA ALA A 95 -0.61 8.22 9.80
C ALA A 95 -1.24 9.62 9.87
N ALA A 96 -2.03 9.89 10.92
CA ALA A 96 -2.65 11.20 11.15
C ALA A 96 -1.59 12.27 11.41
N ALA A 97 -0.58 11.98 12.24
CA ALA A 97 0.52 12.92 12.52
C ALA A 97 1.31 13.28 11.25
N LEU A 98 1.47 12.32 10.33
CA LEU A 98 2.12 12.51 9.04
C LEU A 98 1.19 13.17 8.00
N SER A 99 -0.09 13.38 8.31
CA SER A 99 -1.11 13.88 7.36
C SER A 99 -1.23 12.97 6.12
N ALA A 100 -1.13 11.66 6.31
CA ALA A 100 -1.34 10.70 5.24
C ALA A 100 -2.80 10.71 4.78
N PRO A 101 -3.09 10.54 3.48
CA PRO A 101 -4.46 10.48 2.98
C PRO A 101 -5.16 9.16 3.33
N CYS A 102 -4.42 8.10 3.60
CA CYS A 102 -4.93 6.81 4.07
C CYS A 102 -3.84 6.00 4.78
N LEU A 103 -4.28 5.09 5.64
CA LEU A 103 -3.45 4.01 6.18
C LEU A 103 -3.71 2.74 5.36
N VAL A 104 -2.67 2.23 4.70
CA VAL A 104 -2.73 0.96 3.95
C VAL A 104 -2.74 -0.21 4.92
N LEU A 105 -3.67 -1.14 4.72
CA LEU A 105 -3.86 -2.32 5.58
C LEU A 105 -3.42 -3.59 4.85
N VAL A 106 -2.29 -4.17 5.28
CA VAL A 106 -1.92 -5.56 5.00
C VAL A 106 -2.55 -6.40 6.10
N VAL A 107 -3.68 -7.03 5.79
CA VAL A 107 -4.62 -7.52 6.80
C VAL A 107 -4.12 -8.68 7.67
N GLY A 108 -3.10 -9.43 7.22
CA GLY A 108 -2.61 -10.64 7.88
C GLY A 108 -3.23 -11.92 7.31
N GLY A 109 -2.52 -13.02 7.48
CA GLY A 109 -2.94 -14.38 7.13
C GLY A 109 -3.29 -15.21 8.37
N LEU A 110 -2.76 -16.44 8.45
CA LEU A 110 -2.92 -17.26 9.66
C LEU A 110 -2.15 -16.65 10.83
N PRO A 111 -2.65 -16.73 12.08
CA PRO A 111 -2.08 -16.04 13.24
C PRO A 111 -0.57 -16.23 13.41
N GLN A 112 -0.05 -17.47 13.29
CA GLN A 112 1.38 -17.77 13.48
C GLN A 112 2.30 -17.08 12.47
N PHE A 113 1.80 -16.70 11.29
CA PHE A 113 2.55 -15.97 10.26
C PHE A 113 2.31 -14.46 10.36
N SER A 114 1.08 -14.06 10.65
CA SER A 114 0.71 -12.66 10.79
C SER A 114 1.38 -12.01 11.99
N ARG A 115 1.58 -12.80 13.07
CA ARG A 115 2.14 -12.30 14.33
C ARG A 115 3.09 -13.34 14.94
N PRO A 116 4.41 -13.04 14.97
CA PRO A 116 5.40 -13.94 15.56
C PRO A 116 5.05 -14.32 17.01
N GLY A 117 5.20 -15.60 17.34
CA GLY A 117 4.89 -16.12 18.68
C GLY A 117 3.45 -16.58 18.88
N SER A 118 2.53 -16.28 17.95
CA SER A 118 1.17 -16.81 17.98
C SER A 118 1.13 -18.34 17.83
N ALA A 119 0.12 -18.96 18.43
CA ALA A 119 -0.12 -20.39 18.31
C ALA A 119 -0.39 -20.81 16.85
N PRO A 120 0.09 -21.99 16.42
CA PRO A 120 -0.21 -22.51 15.08
C PRO A 120 -1.71 -22.66 14.84
N SER A 121 -2.18 -22.21 13.67
CA SER A 121 -3.56 -22.36 13.21
C SER A 121 -3.59 -22.79 11.74
N LYS A 122 -4.62 -23.54 11.37
CA LYS A 122 -4.95 -23.89 9.98
C LYS A 122 -6.35 -23.41 9.61
N ASP A 123 -6.98 -22.62 10.47
CA ASP A 123 -8.35 -22.13 10.32
C ASP A 123 -8.37 -20.79 9.58
N LEU A 124 -8.40 -20.86 8.24
CA LEU A 124 -8.47 -19.68 7.39
C LEU A 124 -9.82 -18.93 7.53
N PRO A 125 -10.99 -19.62 7.64
CA PRO A 125 -12.23 -18.94 7.95
C PRO A 125 -12.19 -18.10 9.25
N ALA A 126 -11.58 -18.65 10.32
CA ALA A 126 -11.40 -17.87 11.54
C ALA A 126 -10.46 -16.67 11.35
N ALA A 127 -9.42 -16.79 10.52
CA ALA A 127 -8.56 -15.66 10.19
C ALA A 127 -9.33 -14.56 9.41
N HIS A 128 -10.21 -14.93 8.48
CA HIS A 128 -11.11 -13.98 7.79
C HIS A 128 -12.02 -13.25 8.76
N ALA A 129 -12.66 -13.97 9.69
CA ALA A 129 -13.51 -13.36 10.71
C ALA A 129 -12.72 -12.36 11.57
N GLN A 130 -11.50 -12.73 12.01
CA GLN A 130 -10.63 -11.83 12.79
C GLN A 130 -10.20 -10.59 11.98
N VAL A 131 -10.01 -10.70 10.67
CA VAL A 131 -9.73 -9.54 9.81
C VAL A 131 -10.94 -8.60 9.77
N GLU A 132 -12.15 -9.12 9.54
CA GLU A 132 -13.36 -8.29 9.50
C GLU A 132 -13.63 -7.60 10.84
N ASP A 133 -13.58 -8.33 11.94
CA ASP A 133 -13.75 -7.78 13.30
C ASP A 133 -12.68 -6.74 13.65
N GLY A 134 -11.44 -7.00 13.22
CA GLY A 134 -10.32 -6.10 13.42
C GLY A 134 -10.49 -4.80 12.65
N ILE A 135 -10.89 -4.88 11.38
CA ILE A 135 -11.17 -3.69 10.55
C ILE A 135 -12.37 -2.93 11.11
N ALA A 136 -13.47 -3.60 11.48
CA ALA A 136 -14.64 -2.96 12.07
C ALA A 136 -14.29 -2.14 13.32
N THR A 137 -13.55 -2.75 14.25
CA THR A 137 -13.08 -2.08 15.48
C THR A 137 -12.15 -0.90 15.19
N LEU A 138 -11.24 -1.07 14.22
CA LEU A 138 -10.29 -0.02 13.85
C LEU A 138 -10.96 1.13 13.12
N LEU A 139 -11.99 0.86 12.32
CA LEU A 139 -12.70 1.84 11.51
C LEU A 139 -13.37 2.92 12.38
N GLU A 140 -13.94 2.53 13.52
CA GLU A 140 -14.51 3.48 14.47
C GLU A 140 -13.45 4.47 14.98
N TYR A 141 -12.29 3.93 15.38
CA TYR A 141 -11.17 4.75 15.84
C TYR A 141 -10.59 5.64 14.74
N ALA A 142 -10.40 5.07 13.56
CA ALA A 142 -9.83 5.76 12.40
C ALA A 142 -10.76 6.89 11.91
N ARG A 143 -12.08 6.69 11.91
CA ARG A 143 -13.05 7.74 11.59
C ARG A 143 -12.98 8.91 12.58
N ALA A 144 -12.85 8.63 13.87
CA ALA A 144 -12.68 9.67 14.88
C ALA A 144 -11.38 10.47 14.70
N ALA A 145 -10.34 9.85 14.18
CA ALA A 145 -9.07 10.48 13.83
C ALA A 145 -9.06 11.11 12.41
N GLY A 146 -10.13 10.97 11.64
CA GLY A 146 -10.20 11.43 10.25
C GLY A 146 -9.25 10.67 9.30
N MET A 147 -8.87 9.42 9.64
CA MET A 147 -7.91 8.62 8.88
C MET A 147 -8.62 7.52 8.07
N PRO A 148 -8.68 7.62 6.74
CA PRO A 148 -9.20 6.55 5.89
C PRO A 148 -8.34 5.29 5.95
N LEU A 149 -8.98 4.12 5.99
CA LEU A 149 -8.36 2.80 5.94
C LEU A 149 -8.45 2.22 4.53
N ALA A 150 -7.34 1.83 3.95
CA ALA A 150 -7.24 1.27 2.60
C ALA A 150 -6.87 -0.22 2.68
N ILE A 151 -7.82 -1.13 2.48
CA ILE A 151 -7.54 -2.57 2.42
C ILE A 151 -6.73 -2.86 1.16
N GLU A 152 -5.55 -3.45 1.31
CA GLU A 152 -4.73 -3.90 0.20
C GLU A 152 -4.91 -5.42 0.03
N PRO A 153 -5.61 -5.88 -1.02
CA PRO A 153 -5.64 -7.30 -1.33
C PRO A 153 -4.27 -7.74 -1.85
N LEU A 154 -3.68 -8.78 -1.24
CA LEU A 154 -2.39 -9.30 -1.66
C LEU A 154 -2.54 -10.52 -2.56
N HIS A 155 -1.56 -10.77 -3.42
CA HIS A 155 -1.52 -11.93 -4.31
C HIS A 155 -1.79 -13.23 -3.53
N PRO A 156 -2.54 -14.19 -4.09
CA PRO A 156 -2.92 -15.44 -3.40
C PRO A 156 -1.78 -16.25 -2.82
N MET A 157 -0.56 -16.10 -3.37
CA MET A 157 0.64 -16.73 -2.81
C MET A 157 0.90 -16.35 -1.34
N TYR A 158 0.32 -15.26 -0.86
CA TYR A 158 0.48 -14.76 0.51
C TYR A 158 -0.71 -15.08 1.44
N ALA A 159 -1.67 -15.88 0.98
CA ALA A 159 -2.91 -16.11 1.73
C ALA A 159 -2.70 -16.61 3.17
N ALA A 160 -1.66 -17.39 3.41
CA ALA A 160 -1.37 -17.94 4.72
C ALA A 160 -0.53 -17.01 5.61
N ASP A 161 0.43 -16.26 5.02
CA ASP A 161 1.46 -15.57 5.82
C ASP A 161 1.26 -14.06 5.96
N ARG A 162 0.78 -13.39 4.92
CA ARG A 162 0.72 -11.91 4.90
C ARG A 162 -0.68 -11.34 4.82
N ALA A 163 -1.55 -11.92 4.01
CA ALA A 163 -2.92 -11.44 3.87
C ALA A 163 -3.84 -12.54 3.32
N CYS A 164 -4.91 -12.81 4.01
CA CYS A 164 -5.96 -13.73 3.56
C CYS A 164 -7.05 -13.05 2.71
N VAL A 165 -6.94 -11.76 2.43
CA VAL A 165 -7.74 -11.03 1.45
C VAL A 165 -6.92 -10.93 0.17
N ASN A 166 -7.34 -11.64 -0.90
CA ASN A 166 -6.48 -11.90 -2.05
C ASN A 166 -7.03 -11.44 -3.40
N THR A 167 -8.24 -10.88 -3.44
CA THR A 167 -8.83 -10.28 -4.64
C THR A 167 -9.42 -8.92 -4.32
N LEU A 168 -9.50 -8.06 -5.33
CA LEU A 168 -10.19 -6.77 -5.18
C LEU A 168 -11.66 -6.98 -4.80
N GLY A 169 -12.31 -8.00 -5.37
CA GLY A 169 -13.68 -8.38 -5.02
C GLY A 169 -13.87 -8.67 -3.54
N HIS A 170 -12.97 -9.47 -2.95
CA HIS A 170 -13.03 -9.81 -1.52
C HIS A 170 -12.83 -8.57 -0.62
N ALA A 171 -11.87 -7.69 -0.96
CA ALA A 171 -11.69 -6.44 -0.24
C ALA A 171 -12.95 -5.55 -0.29
N LEU A 172 -13.59 -5.46 -1.45
CA LEU A 172 -14.84 -4.72 -1.63
C LEU A 172 -16.02 -5.34 -0.88
N ASP A 173 -16.09 -6.68 -0.79
CA ASP A 173 -17.12 -7.37 0.02
C ASP A 173 -17.02 -6.98 1.50
N ILE A 174 -15.79 -6.88 2.03
CA ILE A 174 -15.54 -6.38 3.40
C ILE A 174 -15.99 -4.92 3.51
N CYS A 175 -15.59 -4.07 2.56
CA CYS A 175 -16.00 -2.67 2.55
C CYS A 175 -17.53 -2.52 2.54
N ASP A 176 -18.26 -3.30 1.73
CA ASP A 176 -19.72 -3.22 1.61
C ASP A 176 -20.43 -3.72 2.87
N ARG A 177 -19.86 -4.72 3.57
CA ARG A 177 -20.40 -5.19 4.87
C ARG A 177 -20.17 -4.20 6.00
N LEU A 178 -18.99 -3.58 6.08
CA LEU A 178 -18.60 -2.73 7.20
C LEU A 178 -19.01 -1.24 7.01
N ASP A 179 -19.24 -0.84 5.79
CA ASP A 179 -19.64 0.53 5.43
C ASP A 179 -20.70 0.51 4.31
N PRO A 180 -21.89 -0.10 4.56
CA PRO A 180 -22.94 -0.28 3.54
C PRO A 180 -23.48 1.04 3.02
N ASP A 181 -23.56 2.05 3.87
CA ASP A 181 -24.06 3.37 3.54
C ASP A 181 -23.01 4.30 2.92
N ARG A 182 -21.80 3.79 2.68
CA ARG A 182 -20.67 4.55 2.12
C ARG A 182 -20.41 5.87 2.85
N GLN A 183 -20.39 5.82 4.17
CA GLN A 183 -20.10 6.99 5.01
C GLN A 183 -18.63 7.47 4.87
N GLY A 184 -17.80 6.68 4.19
CA GLY A 184 -16.38 6.94 3.99
C GLY A 184 -15.49 6.43 5.12
N GLY A 185 -14.18 6.64 4.93
CA GLY A 185 -13.17 6.16 5.87
C GLY A 185 -12.75 4.70 5.65
N LEU A 186 -13.37 3.97 4.71
CA LEU A 186 -12.97 2.61 4.34
C LEU A 186 -12.97 2.45 2.81
N GLY A 187 -11.89 1.93 2.27
CA GLY A 187 -11.73 1.67 0.84
C GLY A 187 -10.59 0.70 0.58
N VAL A 188 -10.01 0.79 -0.59
CA VAL A 188 -8.97 -0.13 -1.06
C VAL A 188 -7.72 0.62 -1.54
N ALA A 189 -6.57 -0.02 -1.35
CA ALA A 189 -5.33 0.28 -2.08
C ALA A 189 -5.19 -0.78 -3.18
N LEU A 190 -5.21 -0.35 -4.43
CA LEU A 190 -5.03 -1.22 -5.57
C LEU A 190 -3.55 -1.25 -5.95
N ASP A 191 -2.83 -2.31 -5.55
CA ASP A 191 -1.49 -2.61 -6.04
C ASP A 191 -1.57 -3.58 -7.21
N VAL A 192 -1.11 -3.13 -8.38
CA VAL A 192 -1.13 -3.95 -9.59
C VAL A 192 -0.38 -5.26 -9.43
N TYR A 193 0.69 -5.30 -8.62
CA TYR A 193 1.47 -6.52 -8.36
C TYR A 193 0.64 -7.65 -7.79
N HIS A 194 -0.35 -7.29 -7.01
CA HIS A 194 -1.17 -8.26 -6.28
C HIS A 194 -2.41 -8.72 -7.03
N VAL A 195 -2.90 -7.92 -8.00
CA VAL A 195 -4.20 -8.16 -8.64
C VAL A 195 -4.18 -8.28 -10.17
N TRP A 196 -3.01 -8.11 -10.82
CA TRP A 196 -2.91 -8.11 -12.29
C TRP A 196 -3.42 -9.40 -12.95
N TRP A 197 -3.32 -10.52 -12.26
CA TRP A 197 -3.69 -11.87 -12.70
C TRP A 197 -5.20 -12.15 -12.60
N ASP A 198 -5.95 -11.34 -11.83
CA ASP A 198 -7.36 -11.58 -11.54
C ASP A 198 -8.22 -11.28 -12.79
N PRO A 199 -8.94 -12.29 -13.37
CA PRO A 199 -9.82 -12.08 -14.50
C PRO A 199 -10.98 -11.11 -14.19
N GLU A 200 -11.36 -10.96 -12.90
CA GLU A 200 -12.42 -10.06 -12.46
C GLU A 200 -11.92 -8.65 -12.11
N LEU A 201 -10.63 -8.35 -12.32
CA LEU A 201 -10.02 -7.07 -11.93
C LEU A 201 -10.79 -5.87 -12.50
N SER A 202 -11.10 -5.88 -13.80
CA SER A 202 -11.82 -4.78 -14.46
C SER A 202 -13.25 -4.59 -13.90
N ALA A 203 -13.94 -5.68 -13.56
CA ALA A 203 -15.25 -5.62 -12.90
C ALA A 203 -15.11 -5.07 -11.46
N GLY A 204 -14.10 -5.52 -10.73
CA GLY A 204 -13.76 -5.04 -9.39
C GLY A 204 -13.45 -3.53 -9.38
N ILE A 205 -12.64 -3.05 -10.32
CA ILE A 205 -12.32 -1.60 -10.45
C ILE A 205 -13.62 -0.81 -10.65
N ARG A 206 -14.49 -1.20 -11.59
CA ARG A 206 -15.79 -0.51 -11.80
C ARG A 206 -16.66 -0.52 -10.54
N ARG A 207 -16.74 -1.66 -9.82
CA ARG A 207 -17.49 -1.80 -8.57
C ARG A 207 -16.95 -0.91 -7.46
N CYS A 208 -15.63 -0.77 -7.39
CA CYS A 208 -14.94 0.07 -6.41
C CYS A 208 -15.49 1.50 -6.43
N GLY A 209 -15.57 2.10 -7.62
CA GLY A 209 -15.95 3.50 -7.76
C GLY A 209 -14.88 4.45 -7.20
N ARG A 210 -15.11 5.76 -7.33
CA ARG A 210 -14.16 6.79 -6.87
C ARG A 210 -13.99 6.77 -5.35
N ASP A 211 -15.09 6.60 -4.63
CA ASP A 211 -15.12 6.81 -3.18
C ASP A 211 -14.32 5.76 -2.39
N ARG A 212 -14.20 4.54 -2.93
CA ARG A 212 -13.45 3.47 -2.30
C ARG A 212 -12.03 3.31 -2.84
N MET A 213 -11.65 3.97 -3.94
CA MET A 213 -10.30 3.94 -4.48
C MET A 213 -9.43 4.95 -3.74
N LEU A 214 -8.72 4.51 -2.69
CA LEU A 214 -7.93 5.38 -1.82
C LEU A 214 -6.48 5.51 -2.25
N ALA A 215 -5.89 4.43 -2.79
CA ALA A 215 -4.51 4.41 -3.26
C ALA A 215 -4.37 3.53 -4.52
N TYR A 216 -3.40 3.87 -5.36
CA TYR A 216 -3.07 3.11 -6.58
C TYR A 216 -1.55 2.94 -6.68
N HIS A 217 -1.09 1.69 -6.57
CA HIS A 217 0.32 1.33 -6.58
C HIS A 217 0.71 0.63 -7.88
N VAL A 218 1.90 0.93 -8.40
CA VAL A 218 2.43 0.39 -9.65
C VAL A 218 3.85 -0.15 -9.50
N CYS A 219 4.09 -1.25 -10.15
CA CYS A 219 5.38 -1.86 -10.44
C CYS A 219 5.17 -2.84 -11.59
N ASP A 220 6.02 -3.86 -11.75
CA ASP A 220 5.77 -4.91 -12.73
C ASP A 220 6.04 -6.31 -12.19
N TRP A 221 5.50 -7.32 -12.88
CA TRP A 221 5.69 -8.73 -12.58
C TRP A 221 6.64 -9.34 -13.60
N LEU A 222 7.83 -9.75 -13.14
CA LEU A 222 8.85 -10.32 -14.01
C LEU A 222 8.59 -11.79 -14.34
N VAL A 223 8.92 -12.18 -15.58
CA VAL A 223 8.89 -13.55 -16.06
C VAL A 223 10.25 -13.89 -16.70
N PRO A 224 10.97 -14.91 -16.22
CA PRO A 224 10.63 -15.77 -15.07
C PRO A 224 10.69 -15.03 -13.73
N THR A 225 9.81 -15.40 -12.81
CA THR A 225 9.80 -14.89 -11.44
C THR A 225 10.83 -15.65 -10.59
N ARG A 226 11.81 -14.98 -10.01
CA ARG A 226 12.88 -15.60 -9.21
C ARG A 226 12.51 -15.64 -7.71
N ASP A 227 11.82 -14.62 -7.24
CA ASP A 227 11.38 -14.51 -5.85
C ASP A 227 10.01 -13.78 -5.82
N LEU A 228 9.06 -14.31 -5.06
CA LEU A 228 7.69 -13.78 -5.04
C LEU A 228 7.56 -12.46 -4.27
N LEU A 229 8.52 -12.12 -3.42
CA LEU A 229 8.51 -10.87 -2.66
C LEU A 229 9.54 -9.87 -3.18
N LEU A 230 10.74 -10.34 -3.50
CA LEU A 230 11.94 -9.50 -3.68
C LEU A 230 12.41 -9.43 -5.14
N ASP A 231 11.49 -9.67 -6.08
CA ASP A 231 11.77 -9.65 -7.53
C ASP A 231 10.71 -8.84 -8.29
N ARG A 232 10.13 -7.80 -7.66
CA ARG A 232 9.25 -6.90 -8.40
C ARG A 232 10.03 -6.16 -9.48
N GLY A 233 9.44 -6.04 -10.68
CA GLY A 233 10.00 -5.30 -11.81
C GLY A 233 9.74 -3.81 -11.73
N MET A 234 10.60 -3.02 -12.38
CA MET A 234 10.29 -1.64 -12.72
C MET A 234 9.17 -1.61 -13.76
N MET A 235 8.31 -0.60 -13.73
CA MET A 235 7.21 -0.45 -14.68
C MET A 235 7.69 -0.62 -16.12
N GLY A 236 7.10 -1.58 -16.83
CA GLY A 236 7.39 -1.91 -18.23
C GLY A 236 8.46 -2.99 -18.44
N ASP A 237 9.02 -3.57 -17.37
CA ASP A 237 9.98 -4.66 -17.47
C ASP A 237 9.32 -6.05 -17.43
N GLY A 238 8.02 -6.12 -17.14
CA GLY A 238 7.29 -7.36 -16.95
C GLY A 238 6.04 -7.48 -17.82
N VAL A 239 5.02 -8.15 -17.27
CA VAL A 239 3.82 -8.59 -18.02
C VAL A 239 2.55 -7.81 -17.66
N ILE A 240 2.59 -6.88 -16.71
CA ILE A 240 1.40 -6.17 -16.25
C ILE A 240 0.95 -5.13 -17.29
N GLY A 241 -0.32 -5.17 -17.67
CA GLY A 241 -0.93 -4.20 -18.57
C GLY A 241 -1.19 -2.84 -17.90
N LEU A 242 -0.13 -2.12 -17.49
CA LEU A 242 -0.19 -0.92 -16.65
C LEU A 242 -1.10 0.17 -17.22
N ARG A 243 -0.96 0.50 -18.50
CA ARG A 243 -1.80 1.54 -19.15
C ARG A 243 -3.28 1.18 -19.15
N ARG A 244 -3.61 -0.10 -19.37
CA ARG A 244 -5.00 -0.58 -19.31
C ARG A 244 -5.57 -0.37 -17.91
N ILE A 245 -4.87 -0.89 -16.87
CA ILE A 245 -5.34 -0.79 -15.49
C ILE A 245 -5.45 0.67 -15.06
N ARG A 246 -4.45 1.52 -15.36
CA ARG A 246 -4.51 2.95 -15.07
C ARG A 246 -5.70 3.63 -15.75
N SER A 247 -5.95 3.31 -17.02
CA SER A 247 -7.10 3.86 -17.76
C SER A 247 -8.42 3.55 -17.06
N GLU A 248 -8.59 2.32 -16.56
CA GLU A 248 -9.77 1.91 -15.81
C GLU A 248 -9.88 2.64 -14.46
N VAL A 249 -8.77 2.78 -13.74
CA VAL A 249 -8.70 3.52 -12.45
C VAL A 249 -9.02 5.01 -12.65
N GLU A 250 -8.43 5.64 -13.66
CA GLU A 250 -8.72 7.05 -13.96
C GLU A 250 -10.16 7.29 -14.45
N ALA A 251 -10.77 6.29 -15.12
CA ALA A 251 -12.17 6.38 -15.53
C ALA A 251 -13.16 6.46 -14.36
N LEU A 252 -12.73 6.02 -13.16
CA LEU A 252 -13.51 6.22 -11.91
C LEU A 252 -13.48 7.68 -11.42
N GLY A 253 -12.62 8.52 -11.97
CA GLY A 253 -12.34 9.85 -11.43
C GLY A 253 -11.20 9.88 -10.40
N PHE A 254 -10.40 8.80 -10.29
CA PHE A 254 -9.21 8.81 -9.43
C PHE A 254 -8.20 9.83 -9.95
N ASP A 255 -7.87 10.82 -9.12
CA ASP A 255 -7.06 11.99 -9.47
C ASP A 255 -5.84 12.18 -8.56
N SER A 256 -5.58 11.21 -7.68
CA SER A 256 -4.45 11.22 -6.75
C SER A 256 -3.15 10.71 -7.40
N PHE A 257 -2.16 10.46 -6.58
CA PHE A 257 -0.84 10.00 -7.01
C PHE A 257 -0.87 8.56 -7.54
N VAL A 258 0.04 8.30 -8.48
CA VAL A 258 0.44 6.95 -8.90
C VAL A 258 1.69 6.59 -8.12
N GLU A 259 1.56 5.66 -7.20
CA GLU A 259 2.62 5.29 -6.27
C GLU A 259 3.47 4.15 -6.82
N VAL A 260 4.78 4.36 -6.92
CA VAL A 260 5.72 3.30 -7.35
C VAL A 260 6.18 2.51 -6.12
N GLU A 261 5.86 1.21 -6.07
CA GLU A 261 6.24 0.32 -4.98
C GLU A 261 6.98 -0.91 -5.48
N ILE A 262 8.31 -0.93 -5.31
CA ILE A 262 9.17 -1.99 -5.84
C ILE A 262 10.00 -2.62 -4.71
N PHE A 263 9.66 -3.86 -4.36
CA PHE A 263 10.50 -4.72 -3.54
C PHE A 263 11.40 -5.54 -4.47
N SER A 264 12.66 -5.16 -4.60
CA SER A 264 13.58 -5.82 -5.54
C SER A 264 15.02 -5.75 -5.07
N ASN A 265 15.65 -6.93 -4.92
CA ASN A 265 17.08 -6.99 -4.61
C ASN A 265 17.93 -6.36 -5.71
N ASP A 266 17.51 -6.47 -6.97
CA ASP A 266 18.23 -5.87 -8.11
C ASP A 266 18.17 -4.34 -8.04
N TRP A 267 16.99 -3.76 -7.80
CA TRP A 267 16.83 -2.31 -7.67
C TRP A 267 17.45 -1.76 -6.39
N TRP A 268 17.41 -2.51 -5.29
CA TRP A 268 18.09 -2.14 -4.04
C TRP A 268 19.61 -2.16 -4.11
N SER A 269 20.20 -2.84 -5.11
CA SER A 269 21.65 -2.86 -5.33
C SER A 269 22.16 -1.66 -6.15
N ARG A 270 21.26 -0.84 -6.71
CA ARG A 270 21.60 0.31 -7.55
C ARG A 270 21.67 1.60 -6.73
N PRO A 271 22.35 2.65 -7.23
CA PRO A 271 22.32 3.96 -6.60
C PRO A 271 20.89 4.52 -6.51
N MET A 272 20.53 5.18 -5.39
CA MET A 272 19.21 5.73 -5.14
C MET A 272 18.76 6.68 -6.25
N ASP A 273 19.65 7.60 -6.68
CA ASP A 273 19.34 8.59 -7.73
C ASP A 273 19.05 7.93 -9.08
N GLU A 274 19.72 6.81 -9.40
CA GLU A 274 19.43 6.01 -10.60
C GLU A 274 18.01 5.41 -10.54
N VAL A 275 17.65 4.82 -9.38
CA VAL A 275 16.33 4.20 -9.18
C VAL A 275 15.24 5.26 -9.30
N ILE A 276 15.37 6.40 -8.61
CA ILE A 276 14.39 7.49 -8.67
C ILE A 276 14.27 8.05 -10.09
N GLY A 277 15.39 8.28 -10.78
CA GLY A 277 15.41 8.73 -12.17
C GLY A 277 14.71 7.77 -13.12
N THR A 278 14.89 6.45 -12.90
CA THR A 278 14.21 5.42 -13.68
C THR A 278 12.71 5.39 -13.38
N CYS A 279 12.29 5.51 -12.12
CA CYS A 279 10.88 5.63 -11.75
C CYS A 279 10.21 6.81 -12.47
N ILE A 280 10.85 7.98 -12.51
CA ILE A 280 10.37 9.16 -13.22
C ILE A 280 10.22 8.89 -14.72
N ALA A 281 11.24 8.33 -15.34
CA ALA A 281 11.22 8.05 -16.78
C ALA A 281 10.10 7.05 -17.14
N ARG A 282 9.95 5.97 -16.36
CA ARG A 282 8.93 4.94 -16.60
C ARG A 282 7.52 5.41 -16.27
N HIS A 283 7.33 6.22 -15.24
CA HIS A 283 6.04 6.86 -14.95
C HIS A 283 5.55 7.68 -16.14
N ARG A 284 6.44 8.41 -16.81
CA ARG A 284 6.08 9.25 -17.96
C ARG A 284 5.84 8.47 -19.24
N THR A 285 6.45 7.30 -19.42
CA THR A 285 6.48 6.61 -20.72
C THR A 285 5.73 5.27 -20.74
N VAL A 286 5.54 4.64 -19.60
CA VAL A 286 5.02 3.25 -19.50
C VAL A 286 3.69 3.19 -18.76
N VAL A 287 3.52 3.97 -17.72
CA VAL A 287 2.32 3.94 -16.86
C VAL A 287 1.10 4.61 -17.51
#